data_ea9c249421ff41ef4c152458bcc8d3b9
#
_entry.id   ea9c249421ff41ef4c152458bcc8d3b9
#
_cell.length_a   1.000
_cell.length_b   1.000
_cell.length_c   1.000
_cell.angle_alpha   90.00
_cell.angle_beta   90.00
_cell.angle_gamma   90.00
#
_symmetry.space_group_name_H-M   'P 1'
#
loop_
_entity.id
_entity.type
_entity.pdbx_description
1 polymer ?
#
loop_
_entity_poly.entity_id
_entity_poly.type
_entity_poly.pdbx_seq_one_letter_code
_entity_poly.pdbx_strand_id
1 'polypeptide(L)'
;MRSNQDKALEVWLDSDLAPACLVGTLAHDRGQVRFRYDRNWLGQARAFALDPDLSLDDQPFFPKPELGNFGVFLDSSPDRWGQTLMKRREALQAKDEKRTPRTLYAWDFLIGVQDFTRQGALRFRLAGTDVFLGNEKMAAPPVTTLRELEAVAFQLSSRRIDDLDALRKWLTVLVAPGASLGGARPKANFTEADGTLWIGKFPARDDDRDVGAWEYVVHGLATKAGIDVPPASLVRLNNDFHTFCIQRFDRVKGARRFYASAMTLLRKEHSEGSSYLELAQFLRSNGDGARAGADLEQLFRRVAFNVAVGNRDDHLRNHGFVLGTNGWQLAPAFDVNPNIDKAEHVLNIDDADNRPSLQTVLSTAAFYGLTADRAAQVVEEVASAVDSWRDAARKAGIAAADVELTAGAFSAHSEYRA
;
A
#
# COMPACT_ATOMS: atom_id res chain seq x y z
N MET A 1 36.89 4.19 2.27
CA MET A 1 36.06 5.43 2.26
C MET A 1 35.55 5.64 0.84
N ARG A 2 34.41 5.07 0.46
CA ARG A 2 33.73 5.51 -0.77
C ARG A 2 33.01 6.79 -0.39
N SER A 3 33.46 7.90 -0.95
CA SER A 3 32.93 9.25 -0.77
C SER A 3 31.40 9.21 -0.89
N ASN A 4 30.72 9.95 -0.01
CA ASN A 4 29.34 10.38 -0.17
C ASN A 4 29.30 11.29 -1.41
N GLN A 5 29.45 10.68 -2.61
CA GLN A 5 29.38 11.42 -3.87
C GLN A 5 27.93 11.84 -4.04
N ASP A 6 27.74 13.09 -4.32
CA ASP A 6 26.50 13.68 -4.78
C ASP A 6 25.88 12.77 -5.83
N LYS A 7 24.74 12.15 -5.49
CA LYS A 7 24.07 11.20 -6.37
C LYS A 7 22.86 11.88 -6.98
N ALA A 8 22.85 11.96 -8.28
CA ALA A 8 21.69 12.39 -9.05
C ALA A 8 21.03 11.18 -9.71
N LEU A 9 19.73 11.07 -9.53
CA LEU A 9 18.89 10.07 -10.18
C LEU A 9 18.03 10.74 -11.23
N GLU A 10 18.01 10.19 -12.41
CA GLU A 10 16.95 10.46 -13.36
C GLU A 10 15.67 9.77 -12.90
N VAL A 11 14.58 10.53 -12.86
CA VAL A 11 13.24 10.05 -12.54
C VAL A 11 12.49 9.87 -13.84
N TRP A 12 12.09 8.64 -14.12
CA TRP A 12 11.36 8.25 -15.32
C TRP A 12 9.94 7.87 -14.96
N LEU A 13 9.00 8.28 -15.79
CA LEU A 13 7.62 7.82 -15.76
C LEU A 13 7.45 6.76 -16.86
N ASP A 14 7.12 5.53 -16.45
CA ASP A 14 6.86 4.40 -17.33
C ASP A 14 5.48 3.85 -17.00
N SER A 15 4.45 4.40 -17.63
CA SER A 15 3.05 4.10 -17.33
C SER A 15 2.29 3.56 -18.55
N ASP A 16 1.13 2.96 -18.29
CA ASP A 16 0.19 2.50 -19.32
C ASP A 16 -0.41 3.63 -20.17
N LEU A 17 -0.22 4.89 -19.76
CA LEU A 17 -0.81 6.05 -20.45
C LEU A 17 0.04 6.55 -21.63
N ALA A 18 1.35 6.28 -21.61
CA ALA A 18 2.26 6.75 -22.66
C ALA A 18 3.63 6.06 -22.57
N PRO A 19 4.46 6.13 -23.65
CA PRO A 19 5.83 5.64 -23.61
C PRO A 19 6.64 6.27 -22.47
N ALA A 20 7.58 5.48 -21.92
CA ALA A 20 8.45 5.92 -20.84
C ALA A 20 9.20 7.21 -21.19
N CYS A 21 9.23 8.16 -20.28
CA CYS A 21 9.89 9.45 -20.48
C CYS A 21 10.58 9.95 -19.21
N LEU A 22 11.62 10.75 -19.39
CA LEU A 22 12.31 11.45 -18.32
C LEU A 22 11.40 12.58 -17.79
N VAL A 23 11.15 12.58 -16.49
CA VAL A 23 10.30 13.58 -15.82
C VAL A 23 11.15 14.63 -15.10
N GLY A 24 12.29 14.22 -14.55
CA GLY A 24 13.12 15.13 -13.79
C GLY A 24 14.33 14.44 -13.17
N THR A 25 15.01 15.19 -12.32
CA THR A 25 16.19 14.73 -11.59
C THR A 25 15.95 14.87 -10.09
N LEU A 26 16.15 13.76 -9.36
CA LEU A 26 16.16 13.72 -7.91
C LEU A 26 17.62 13.63 -7.45
N ALA A 27 18.10 14.62 -6.72
CA ALA A 27 19.47 14.66 -6.23
C ALA A 27 19.51 14.60 -4.70
N HIS A 28 20.57 13.96 -4.19
CA HIS A 28 20.89 13.94 -2.77
C HIS A 28 22.29 14.48 -2.57
N ASP A 29 22.37 15.63 -1.92
CA ASP A 29 23.63 16.32 -1.62
C ASP A 29 23.66 16.71 -0.15
N ARG A 30 24.74 16.36 0.58
CA ARG A 30 25.00 16.71 1.98
C ARG A 30 23.82 16.49 2.93
N GLY A 31 23.05 15.41 2.69
CA GLY A 31 21.88 15.07 3.50
C GLY A 31 20.58 15.74 3.07
N GLN A 32 20.62 16.58 2.04
CA GLN A 32 19.42 17.21 1.47
C GLN A 32 18.99 16.54 0.18
N VAL A 33 17.70 16.27 0.07
CA VAL A 33 17.05 15.82 -1.17
C VAL A 33 16.50 17.04 -1.90
N ARG A 34 16.66 17.08 -3.19
CA ARG A 34 16.05 18.07 -4.07
C ARG A 34 15.54 17.42 -5.35
N PHE A 35 14.43 17.89 -5.87
CA PHE A 35 13.89 17.49 -7.16
C PHE A 35 13.83 18.69 -8.10
N ARG A 36 14.06 18.46 -9.40
CA ARG A 36 13.82 19.43 -10.47
C ARG A 36 13.24 18.72 -11.67
N TYR A 37 12.18 19.29 -12.25
CA TYR A 37 11.61 18.78 -13.50
C TYR A 37 12.57 18.93 -14.68
N ASP A 38 12.47 17.99 -15.62
CA ASP A 38 13.07 18.12 -16.94
C ASP A 38 12.30 19.10 -17.81
N ARG A 39 12.99 19.94 -18.59
CA ARG A 39 12.34 20.96 -19.41
C ARG A 39 11.48 20.36 -20.52
N ASN A 40 11.87 19.21 -21.07
CA ASN A 40 11.05 18.53 -22.07
C ASN A 40 9.77 17.98 -21.45
N TRP A 41 9.80 17.55 -20.18
CA TRP A 41 8.59 17.20 -19.46
C TRP A 41 7.66 18.38 -19.28
N LEU A 42 8.17 19.51 -18.80
CA LEU A 42 7.38 20.74 -18.59
C LEU A 42 6.75 21.27 -19.89
N GLY A 43 7.39 21.02 -21.04
CA GLY A 43 6.87 21.40 -22.35
C GLY A 43 5.80 20.46 -22.94
N GLN A 44 5.49 19.31 -22.29
CA GLN A 44 4.50 18.37 -22.79
C GLN A 44 3.08 18.77 -22.38
N ALA A 45 2.13 18.70 -23.30
CA ALA A 45 0.71 18.95 -23.00
C ALA A 45 0.12 17.97 -21.96
N ARG A 46 0.75 16.80 -21.80
CA ARG A 46 0.36 15.76 -20.83
C ARG A 46 1.09 15.89 -19.48
N ALA A 47 1.94 16.89 -19.30
CA ALA A 47 2.66 17.07 -18.05
C ALA A 47 1.69 17.27 -16.88
N PHE A 48 1.96 16.59 -15.78
CA PHE A 48 1.23 16.73 -14.52
C PHE A 48 2.22 16.80 -13.37
N ALA A 49 1.80 17.39 -12.26
CA ALA A 49 2.58 17.44 -11.04
C ALA A 49 2.65 16.03 -10.41
N LEU A 50 3.86 15.46 -10.25
CA LEU A 50 4.04 14.12 -9.67
C LEU A 50 3.56 14.04 -8.22
N ASP A 51 3.64 15.15 -7.52
CA ASP A 51 3.35 15.28 -6.10
C ASP A 51 2.71 16.66 -5.89
N PRO A 52 1.77 16.83 -4.98
CA PRO A 52 1.19 18.16 -4.69
C PRO A 52 2.22 19.22 -4.28
N ASP A 53 3.37 18.80 -3.74
CA ASP A 53 4.47 19.72 -3.37
C ASP A 53 5.46 19.97 -4.53
N LEU A 54 5.20 19.42 -5.72
CA LEU A 54 5.99 19.56 -6.94
C LEU A 54 5.16 20.26 -8.04
N SER A 55 4.94 21.56 -7.92
CA SER A 55 4.26 22.32 -8.98
C SER A 55 5.05 22.26 -10.32
N LEU A 56 4.33 22.36 -11.45
CA LEU A 56 4.97 22.33 -12.78
C LEU A 56 5.74 23.61 -13.04
N ASP A 57 6.97 23.69 -12.52
CA ASP A 57 7.86 24.83 -12.62
C ASP A 57 9.33 24.39 -12.77
N ASP A 58 10.14 25.21 -13.44
CA ASP A 58 11.59 24.98 -13.66
C ASP A 58 12.41 25.56 -12.50
N GLN A 59 12.11 25.13 -11.27
CA GLN A 59 12.88 25.45 -10.08
C GLN A 59 13.23 24.19 -9.28
N PRO A 60 14.24 24.22 -8.43
CA PRO A 60 14.49 23.13 -7.50
C PRO A 60 13.45 23.12 -6.37
N PHE A 61 12.90 21.96 -6.10
CA PHE A 61 11.99 21.70 -4.97
C PHE A 61 12.71 20.94 -3.88
N PHE A 62 12.33 21.19 -2.63
CA PHE A 62 12.88 20.53 -1.45
C PHE A 62 11.73 19.91 -0.65
N PRO A 63 11.86 18.66 -0.20
CA PRO A 63 10.83 18.03 0.62
C PRO A 63 10.79 18.66 2.02
N LYS A 64 9.69 18.44 2.72
CA LYS A 64 9.59 18.76 4.14
C LYS A 64 10.68 17.99 4.91
N PRO A 65 11.40 18.65 5.83
CA PRO A 65 12.50 18.03 6.59
C PRO A 65 12.08 16.75 7.32
N GLU A 66 10.86 16.72 7.88
CA GLU A 66 10.30 15.62 8.66
C GLU A 66 10.11 14.35 7.82
N LEU A 67 9.81 14.51 6.53
CA LEU A 67 9.59 13.41 5.59
C LEU A 67 10.89 12.90 4.96
N GLY A 68 11.89 13.76 4.81
CA GLY A 68 13.18 13.44 4.18
C GLY A 68 13.11 13.11 2.67
N ASN A 69 11.91 13.05 2.08
CA ASN A 69 11.65 12.92 0.64
C ASN A 69 10.22 13.38 0.33
N PHE A 70 9.88 13.55 -0.96
CA PHE A 70 8.51 13.85 -1.38
C PHE A 70 7.61 12.62 -1.24
N GLY A 71 6.33 12.85 -1.00
CA GLY A 71 5.35 11.80 -0.75
C GLY A 71 5.32 10.73 -1.84
N VAL A 72 5.31 11.13 -3.11
CA VAL A 72 5.29 10.20 -4.26
C VAL A 72 6.53 9.29 -4.31
N PHE A 73 7.69 9.77 -3.88
CA PHE A 73 8.90 8.95 -3.78
C PHE A 73 8.88 8.05 -2.54
N LEU A 74 8.23 8.49 -1.46
CA LEU A 74 7.98 7.67 -0.28
C LEU A 74 7.00 6.54 -0.60
N ASP A 75 5.96 6.78 -1.40
CA ASP A 75 5.03 5.75 -1.90
C ASP A 75 5.73 4.71 -2.79
N SER A 76 6.83 5.10 -3.45
CA SER A 76 7.69 4.20 -4.26
C SER A 76 8.81 3.54 -3.45
N SER A 77 8.89 3.82 -2.14
CA SER A 77 9.86 3.26 -1.19
C SER A 77 9.28 2.06 -0.45
N PRO A 78 10.11 1.22 0.22
CA PRO A 78 9.61 0.06 0.92
C PRO A 78 8.80 0.45 2.17
N ASP A 79 7.82 -0.39 2.50
CA ASP A 79 7.09 -0.32 3.77
C ASP A 79 7.97 -0.69 4.99
N ARG A 80 7.37 -0.74 6.19
CA ARG A 80 8.08 -1.06 7.43
C ARG A 80 8.76 -2.42 7.39
N TRP A 81 8.13 -3.41 6.76
CA TRP A 81 8.74 -4.74 6.60
C TRP A 81 9.98 -4.67 5.71
N GLY A 82 9.86 -4.10 4.52
CA GLY A 82 10.98 -3.92 3.60
C GLY A 82 12.12 -3.08 4.21
N GLN A 83 11.80 -2.00 4.93
CA GLN A 83 12.80 -1.21 5.66
C GLN A 83 13.54 -2.06 6.72
N THR A 84 12.82 -2.93 7.43
CA THR A 84 13.43 -3.85 8.41
C THR A 84 14.43 -4.79 7.74
N LEU A 85 14.07 -5.37 6.59
CA LEU A 85 14.97 -6.23 5.81
C LEU A 85 16.22 -5.48 5.33
N MET A 86 16.06 -4.24 4.85
CA MET A 86 17.17 -3.41 4.41
C MET A 86 18.11 -3.05 5.56
N LYS A 87 17.57 -2.69 6.74
CA LYS A 87 18.38 -2.41 7.94
C LYS A 87 19.17 -3.65 8.39
N ARG A 88 18.57 -4.84 8.33
CA ARG A 88 19.28 -6.10 8.66
C ARG A 88 20.38 -6.41 7.65
N ARG A 89 20.14 -6.18 6.37
CA ARG A 89 21.17 -6.34 5.32
C ARG A 89 22.34 -5.39 5.55
N GLU A 90 22.08 -4.11 5.84
CA GLU A 90 23.12 -3.14 6.16
C GLU A 90 23.95 -3.57 7.38
N ALA A 91 23.29 -4.08 8.43
CA ALA A 91 23.99 -4.58 9.64
C ALA A 91 24.92 -5.76 9.33
N LEU A 92 24.49 -6.71 8.50
CA LEU A 92 25.33 -7.82 8.07
C LEU A 92 26.51 -7.36 7.21
N GLN A 93 26.25 -6.53 6.21
CA GLN A 93 27.29 -6.00 5.34
C GLN A 93 28.34 -5.20 6.14
N ALA A 94 27.88 -4.39 7.10
CA ALA A 94 28.78 -3.64 7.96
C ALA A 94 29.68 -4.56 8.79
N LYS A 95 29.13 -5.67 9.29
CA LYS A 95 29.90 -6.69 10.03
C LYS A 95 30.96 -7.33 9.14
N ASP A 96 30.61 -7.72 7.91
CA ASP A 96 31.54 -8.32 6.94
C ASP A 96 32.65 -7.35 6.55
N GLU A 97 32.32 -6.10 6.36
CA GLU A 97 33.26 -5.00 6.05
C GLU A 97 33.99 -4.46 7.30
N LYS A 98 33.73 -5.00 8.50
CA LYS A 98 34.31 -4.56 9.79
C LYS A 98 34.14 -3.04 10.04
N ARG A 99 32.96 -2.51 9.76
CA ARG A 99 32.59 -1.12 9.99
C ARG A 99 31.32 -1.02 10.85
N THR A 100 31.03 0.17 11.35
CA THR A 100 29.75 0.46 11.99
C THR A 100 28.62 0.47 10.97
N PRO A 101 27.45 -0.11 11.26
CA PRO A 101 26.27 -0.01 10.41
C PRO A 101 25.86 1.45 10.20
N ARG A 102 25.51 1.80 8.98
CA ARG A 102 24.97 3.13 8.67
C ARG A 102 23.51 3.22 9.09
N THR A 103 23.07 4.39 9.53
CA THR A 103 21.64 4.70 9.57
C THR A 103 21.12 4.86 8.15
N LEU A 104 20.05 4.16 7.81
CA LEU A 104 19.38 4.28 6.52
C LEU A 104 18.26 5.32 6.61
N TYR A 105 18.22 6.22 5.64
CA TYR A 105 17.26 7.30 5.53
C TYR A 105 16.34 7.09 4.30
N ALA A 106 15.39 7.98 4.09
CA ALA A 106 14.43 7.93 3.01
C ALA A 106 15.08 7.74 1.62
N TRP A 107 16.23 8.36 1.38
CA TRP A 107 17.02 8.18 0.17
C TRP A 107 17.51 6.74 -0.01
N ASP A 108 18.11 6.15 1.04
CA ASP A 108 18.64 4.78 0.99
C ASP A 108 17.52 3.77 0.74
N PHE A 109 16.35 3.99 1.35
CA PHE A 109 15.18 3.15 1.14
C PHE A 109 14.67 3.23 -0.30
N LEU A 110 14.59 4.44 -0.87
CA LEU A 110 14.15 4.63 -2.25
C LEU A 110 15.05 3.89 -3.24
N ILE A 111 16.38 4.07 -3.14
CA ILE A 111 17.33 3.45 -4.07
C ILE A 111 17.51 1.95 -3.89
N GLY A 112 17.15 1.42 -2.72
CA GLY A 112 17.26 -0.01 -2.40
C GLY A 112 16.10 -0.87 -2.88
N VAL A 113 15.06 -0.30 -3.50
CA VAL A 113 13.93 -1.04 -4.06
C VAL A 113 14.26 -1.57 -5.45
N GLN A 114 13.91 -2.82 -5.70
CA GLN A 114 14.02 -3.43 -7.02
C GLN A 114 13.06 -2.78 -8.02
N ASP A 115 13.54 -2.50 -9.22
CA ASP A 115 12.75 -1.82 -10.24
C ASP A 115 11.49 -2.60 -10.60
N PHE A 116 11.58 -3.89 -10.83
CA PHE A 116 10.44 -4.72 -11.24
C PHE A 116 9.30 -4.70 -10.21
N THR A 117 9.60 -4.76 -8.93
CA THR A 117 8.62 -4.80 -7.83
C THR A 117 8.29 -3.42 -7.26
N ARG A 118 8.94 -2.36 -7.73
CA ARG A 118 8.64 -0.99 -7.30
C ARG A 118 7.18 -0.65 -7.57
N GLN A 119 6.52 -0.07 -6.57
CA GLN A 119 5.14 0.35 -6.70
C GLN A 119 4.98 1.55 -7.64
N GLY A 120 3.91 1.50 -8.41
CA GLY A 120 3.57 2.57 -9.33
C GLY A 120 4.42 2.56 -10.60
N ALA A 121 4.48 3.71 -11.27
CA ALA A 121 5.09 3.87 -12.58
C ALA A 121 6.42 4.65 -12.56
N LEU A 122 6.89 5.07 -11.39
CA LEU A 122 8.18 5.75 -11.28
C LEU A 122 9.33 4.75 -11.31
N ARG A 123 10.33 5.07 -12.12
CA ARG A 123 11.57 4.30 -12.27
C ARG A 123 12.76 5.24 -12.11
N PHE A 124 13.86 4.71 -11.59
CA PHE A 124 15.03 5.51 -11.26
C PHE A 124 16.28 4.91 -11.89
N ARG A 125 17.15 5.76 -12.41
CA ARG A 125 18.49 5.36 -12.86
C ARG A 125 19.52 6.42 -12.48
N LEU A 126 20.78 6.02 -12.35
CA LEU A 126 21.85 7.00 -12.17
C LEU A 126 21.97 7.84 -13.42
N ALA A 127 22.16 9.15 -13.24
CA ALA A 127 22.36 10.06 -14.36
C ALA A 127 23.52 9.60 -15.25
N GLY A 128 23.26 9.57 -16.56
CA GLY A 128 24.22 9.12 -17.55
C GLY A 128 24.37 7.60 -17.70
N THR A 129 23.45 6.80 -17.13
CA THR A 129 23.41 5.34 -17.35
C THR A 129 22.08 4.94 -18.02
N ASP A 130 22.09 3.78 -18.70
CA ASP A 130 20.90 3.24 -19.37
C ASP A 130 20.20 2.14 -18.57
N VAL A 131 20.66 1.86 -17.34
CA VAL A 131 20.13 0.78 -16.49
C VAL A 131 19.38 1.37 -15.31
N PHE A 132 18.14 0.93 -15.13
CA PHE A 132 17.35 1.30 -13.95
C PHE A 132 17.92 0.65 -12.68
N LEU A 133 17.86 1.36 -11.57
CA LEU A 133 18.33 0.88 -10.26
C LEU A 133 17.52 -0.35 -9.81
N GLY A 134 18.22 -1.33 -9.25
CA GLY A 134 17.57 -2.54 -8.76
C GLY A 134 17.08 -3.46 -9.89
N ASN A 135 17.76 -3.53 -11.02
CA ASN A 135 17.42 -4.39 -12.16
C ASN A 135 18.06 -5.79 -12.03
N GLU A 136 17.93 -6.42 -10.87
CA GLU A 136 18.42 -7.78 -10.64
C GLU A 136 17.43 -8.83 -11.13
N LYS A 137 17.94 -9.98 -11.62
CA LYS A 137 17.17 -11.04 -12.32
C LYS A 137 16.27 -11.78 -11.38
N MET A 138 15.73 -11.60 -10.37
CA MET A 138 14.86 -12.39 -9.49
C MET A 138 14.11 -11.54 -8.45
N ALA A 139 13.65 -10.39 -8.90
CA ALA A 139 12.94 -9.45 -8.04
C ALA A 139 11.60 -9.99 -7.50
N ALA A 140 10.91 -10.85 -8.26
CA ALA A 140 9.70 -11.52 -7.86
C ALA A 140 9.77 -12.98 -8.36
N PRO A 141 10.13 -13.91 -7.49
CA PRO A 141 10.24 -15.32 -7.86
C PRO A 141 8.86 -15.89 -8.22
N PRO A 142 8.81 -17.02 -8.95
CA PRO A 142 7.55 -17.66 -9.32
C PRO A 142 6.80 -18.20 -8.09
N VAL A 143 5.49 -18.35 -8.20
CA VAL A 143 4.60 -18.86 -7.15
C VAL A 143 5.04 -20.20 -6.57
N THR A 144 5.73 -21.02 -7.35
CA THR A 144 6.28 -22.31 -6.90
C THR A 144 7.26 -22.21 -5.73
N THR A 145 7.85 -21.02 -5.50
CA THR A 145 8.76 -20.74 -4.38
C THR A 145 8.06 -20.16 -3.16
N LEU A 146 6.74 -20.00 -3.19
CA LEU A 146 5.98 -19.31 -2.13
C LEU A 146 6.18 -19.97 -0.74
N ARG A 147 6.31 -21.31 -0.69
CA ARG A 147 6.65 -22.05 0.56
C ARG A 147 8.00 -21.64 1.15
N GLU A 148 9.02 -21.48 0.29
CA GLU A 148 10.34 -21.06 0.74
C GLU A 148 10.30 -19.60 1.21
N LEU A 149 9.60 -18.72 0.49
CA LEU A 149 9.42 -17.31 0.88
C LEU A 149 8.74 -17.18 2.24
N GLU A 150 7.66 -17.96 2.48
CA GLU A 150 6.98 -17.98 3.78
C GLU A 150 7.90 -18.45 4.91
N ALA A 151 8.58 -19.58 4.73
CA ALA A 151 9.49 -20.12 5.74
C ALA A 151 10.58 -19.12 6.12
N VAL A 152 11.17 -18.47 5.13
CA VAL A 152 12.18 -17.43 5.32
C VAL A 152 11.59 -16.18 5.98
N ALA A 153 10.42 -15.70 5.52
CA ALA A 153 9.75 -14.54 6.10
C ALA A 153 9.37 -14.76 7.56
N PHE A 154 8.90 -15.98 7.90
CA PHE A 154 8.58 -16.36 9.27
C PHE A 154 9.81 -16.31 10.18
N GLN A 155 10.97 -16.82 9.72
CA GLN A 155 12.22 -16.71 10.48
C GLN A 155 12.66 -15.24 10.62
N LEU A 156 12.54 -14.45 9.56
CA LEU A 156 12.88 -13.03 9.57
C LEU A 156 11.88 -12.16 10.36
N SER A 157 10.71 -12.65 10.72
CA SER A 157 9.79 -11.93 11.61
C SER A 157 10.26 -11.96 13.08
N SER A 158 11.16 -12.87 13.44
CA SER A 158 11.74 -12.92 14.78
C SER A 158 12.51 -11.65 15.13
N ARG A 159 12.32 -11.15 16.37
CA ARG A 159 13.07 -9.99 16.89
C ARG A 159 14.54 -10.30 17.15
N ARG A 160 14.87 -11.58 17.43
CA ARG A 160 16.23 -12.04 17.67
C ARG A 160 16.58 -13.14 16.67
N ILE A 161 17.66 -12.94 15.94
CA ILE A 161 18.23 -13.91 15.01
C ILE A 161 19.72 -14.01 15.36
N ASP A 162 20.10 -15.09 16.02
CA ASP A 162 21.46 -15.30 16.49
C ASP A 162 22.34 -15.96 15.41
N ASP A 163 21.74 -16.74 14.51
CA ASP A 163 22.44 -17.38 13.39
C ASP A 163 22.59 -16.41 12.21
N LEU A 164 23.77 -15.84 12.06
CA LEU A 164 24.09 -14.87 11.03
C LEU A 164 24.23 -15.48 9.63
N ASP A 165 24.63 -16.74 9.53
CA ASP A 165 24.75 -17.40 8.23
C ASP A 165 23.37 -17.78 7.69
N ALA A 166 22.48 -18.25 8.56
CA ALA A 166 21.07 -18.40 8.22
C ALA A 166 20.44 -17.06 7.81
N LEU A 167 20.70 -15.98 8.56
CA LEU A 167 20.21 -14.66 8.23
C LEU A 167 20.68 -14.17 6.84
N ARG A 168 21.96 -14.39 6.50
CA ARG A 168 22.48 -14.08 5.15
C ARG A 168 21.72 -14.82 4.07
N LYS A 169 21.57 -16.14 4.24
CA LYS A 169 20.83 -16.99 3.31
C LYS A 169 19.40 -16.50 3.14
N TRP A 170 18.70 -16.22 4.23
CA TRP A 170 17.31 -15.75 4.19
C TRP A 170 17.16 -14.38 3.54
N LEU A 171 18.06 -13.45 3.85
CA LEU A 171 18.05 -12.14 3.20
C LEU A 171 18.41 -12.21 1.71
N THR A 172 19.09 -13.25 1.25
CA THR A 172 19.32 -13.49 -0.17
C THR A 172 18.05 -13.96 -0.87
N VAL A 173 17.24 -14.78 -0.23
CA VAL A 173 15.95 -15.27 -0.76
C VAL A 173 14.91 -14.13 -0.83
N LEU A 174 14.83 -13.32 0.23
CA LEU A 174 13.95 -12.13 0.27
C LEU A 174 14.66 -10.85 -0.21
N VAL A 175 15.54 -10.97 -1.21
CA VAL A 175 16.47 -9.92 -1.67
C VAL A 175 15.77 -8.65 -2.15
N ALA A 176 14.55 -8.75 -2.60
CA ALA A 176 13.85 -7.63 -3.18
C ALA A 176 12.66 -7.22 -2.31
N PRO A 177 12.87 -6.40 -1.26
CA PRO A 177 11.75 -5.69 -0.73
C PRO A 177 11.20 -4.82 -1.85
N GLY A 178 10.11 -5.28 -2.47
CA GLY A 178 9.34 -4.39 -3.32
C GLY A 178 8.79 -3.27 -2.45
N ALA A 179 8.55 -2.11 -3.01
CA ALA A 179 7.63 -1.20 -2.41
C ALA A 179 6.31 -1.98 -2.30
N SER A 180 5.82 -2.20 -1.09
CA SER A 180 4.59 -2.93 -0.85
C SER A 180 3.55 -1.98 -0.31
N LEU A 181 2.32 -2.22 -0.70
CA LEU A 181 1.16 -1.54 -0.16
C LEU A 181 0.98 -1.96 1.31
N GLY A 182 1.49 -1.14 2.23
CA GLY A 182 1.16 -1.13 3.66
C GLY A 182 1.86 -2.15 4.57
N GLY A 183 2.15 -1.73 5.79
CA GLY A 183 2.27 -2.54 6.99
C GLY A 183 3.65 -3.11 7.35
N ALA A 184 3.73 -3.60 8.61
CA ALA A 184 4.92 -4.22 9.20
C ALA A 184 4.93 -5.76 9.04
N ARG A 185 3.82 -6.34 8.54
CA ARG A 185 3.63 -7.78 8.41
C ARG A 185 4.56 -8.38 7.37
N PRO A 186 5.10 -9.61 7.62
CA PRO A 186 5.93 -10.33 6.66
C PRO A 186 5.22 -10.52 5.32
N LYS A 187 5.88 -10.15 4.22
CA LYS A 187 5.32 -10.28 2.87
C LYS A 187 6.42 -10.35 1.82
N ALA A 188 6.06 -10.87 0.64
CA ALA A 188 6.93 -10.85 -0.53
C ALA A 188 6.12 -10.69 -1.81
N ASN A 189 6.76 -10.11 -2.84
CA ASN A 189 6.22 -10.17 -4.19
C ASN A 189 6.55 -11.52 -4.83
N PHE A 190 5.64 -12.03 -5.62
CA PHE A 190 5.85 -13.22 -6.46
C PHE A 190 5.10 -13.07 -7.79
N THR A 191 5.44 -13.92 -8.74
CA THR A 191 4.82 -13.93 -10.07
C THR A 191 4.00 -15.20 -10.25
N GLU A 192 2.73 -15.07 -10.61
CA GLU A 192 1.88 -16.18 -10.97
C GLU A 192 2.27 -16.77 -12.35
N ALA A 193 1.72 -17.95 -12.66
CA ALA A 193 2.03 -18.67 -13.88
C ALA A 193 1.67 -17.89 -15.17
N ASP A 194 0.70 -16.99 -15.10
CA ASP A 194 0.29 -16.11 -16.19
C ASP A 194 1.17 -14.84 -16.32
N GLY A 195 2.20 -14.71 -15.48
CA GLY A 195 3.11 -13.55 -15.44
C GLY A 195 2.59 -12.37 -14.64
N THR A 196 1.42 -12.45 -14.00
CA THR A 196 0.91 -11.38 -13.16
C THR A 196 1.67 -11.27 -11.85
N LEU A 197 1.80 -10.05 -11.34
CA LEU A 197 2.54 -9.74 -10.12
C LEU A 197 1.58 -9.74 -8.91
N TRP A 198 1.96 -10.49 -7.88
CA TRP A 198 1.19 -10.69 -6.65
C TRP A 198 2.00 -10.36 -5.40
N ILE A 199 1.31 -10.18 -4.29
CA ILE A 199 1.88 -10.07 -2.95
C ILE A 199 1.35 -11.22 -2.10
N GLY A 200 2.25 -11.99 -1.48
CA GLY A 200 1.91 -12.92 -0.43
C GLY A 200 2.15 -12.27 0.94
N LYS A 201 1.12 -12.19 1.77
CA LYS A 201 1.21 -11.76 3.17
C LYS A 201 1.27 -13.01 4.04
N PHE A 202 2.39 -13.21 4.70
CA PHE A 202 2.69 -14.44 5.46
C PHE A 202 2.30 -14.33 6.93
N PRO A 203 2.08 -15.47 7.60
CA PRO A 203 2.00 -15.50 9.05
C PRO A 203 3.24 -14.90 9.69
N ALA A 204 3.07 -14.13 10.75
CA ALA A 204 4.14 -13.65 11.60
C ALA A 204 4.31 -14.59 12.80
N ARG A 205 5.49 -14.58 13.41
CA ARG A 205 5.82 -15.49 14.52
C ARG A 205 5.04 -15.20 15.81
N ASP A 206 4.58 -13.96 15.95
CA ASP A 206 3.83 -13.45 17.09
C ASP A 206 2.32 -13.35 16.81
N ASP A 207 1.84 -13.92 15.70
CA ASP A 207 0.41 -14.02 15.43
C ASP A 207 -0.24 -15.00 16.43
N ASP A 208 -1.31 -14.59 17.05
CA ASP A 208 -2.15 -15.38 17.95
C ASP A 208 -3.45 -15.86 17.26
N ARG A 209 -3.68 -15.43 16.03
CA ARG A 209 -4.86 -15.75 15.20
C ARG A 209 -4.49 -15.78 13.71
N ASP A 210 -5.37 -16.37 12.91
CA ASP A 210 -5.18 -16.50 11.46
C ASP A 210 -5.52 -15.19 10.72
N VAL A 211 -4.62 -14.21 10.80
CA VAL A 211 -4.81 -12.88 10.18
C VAL A 211 -4.97 -12.99 8.66
N GLY A 212 -4.24 -13.91 8.01
CA GLY A 212 -4.36 -14.14 6.56
C GLY A 212 -5.75 -14.65 6.16
N ALA A 213 -6.32 -15.58 6.95
CA ALA A 213 -7.67 -16.06 6.72
C ALA A 213 -8.72 -14.96 6.97
N TRP A 214 -8.55 -14.13 7.99
CA TRP A 214 -9.43 -13.00 8.24
C TRP A 214 -9.41 -11.96 7.11
N GLU A 215 -8.23 -11.61 6.60
CA GLU A 215 -8.12 -10.71 5.45
C GLU A 215 -8.83 -11.28 4.23
N TYR A 216 -8.70 -12.59 3.97
CA TYR A 216 -9.40 -13.27 2.88
C TYR A 216 -10.93 -13.28 3.07
N VAL A 217 -11.41 -13.53 4.29
CA VAL A 217 -12.85 -13.48 4.61
C VAL A 217 -13.41 -12.09 4.32
N VAL A 218 -12.78 -11.05 4.85
CA VAL A 218 -13.22 -9.67 4.65
C VAL A 218 -13.12 -9.25 3.19
N HIS A 219 -12.08 -9.69 2.47
CA HIS A 219 -11.95 -9.49 1.03
C HIS A 219 -13.14 -10.10 0.25
N GLY A 220 -13.56 -11.31 0.61
CA GLY A 220 -14.73 -11.96 0.02
C GLY A 220 -16.05 -11.22 0.33
N LEU A 221 -16.19 -10.69 1.55
CA LEU A 221 -17.33 -9.85 1.93
C LEU A 221 -17.32 -8.51 1.17
N ALA A 222 -16.14 -7.90 0.99
CA ALA A 222 -15.98 -6.67 0.20
C ALA A 222 -16.43 -6.88 -1.26
N THR A 223 -16.03 -8.00 -1.86
CA THR A 223 -16.48 -8.37 -3.21
C THR A 223 -18.01 -8.49 -3.29
N LYS A 224 -18.64 -9.16 -2.29
CA LYS A 224 -20.10 -9.28 -2.22
C LYS A 224 -20.79 -7.92 -2.00
N ALA A 225 -20.16 -7.04 -1.26
CA ALA A 225 -20.64 -5.68 -1.04
C ALA A 225 -20.49 -4.77 -2.26
N GLY A 226 -19.96 -5.25 -3.39
CA GLY A 226 -19.73 -4.47 -4.60
C GLY A 226 -18.55 -3.51 -4.51
N ILE A 227 -17.59 -3.78 -3.64
CA ILE A 227 -16.35 -3.02 -3.55
C ILE A 227 -15.37 -3.57 -4.59
N ASP A 228 -14.73 -2.66 -5.31
CA ASP A 228 -13.64 -3.01 -6.22
C ASP A 228 -12.40 -3.43 -5.42
N VAL A 229 -12.06 -4.71 -5.52
CA VAL A 229 -10.89 -5.35 -4.87
C VAL A 229 -10.14 -6.18 -5.90
N PRO A 230 -8.80 -6.29 -5.82
CA PRO A 230 -8.03 -7.13 -6.72
C PRO A 230 -8.32 -8.63 -6.47
N PRO A 231 -8.07 -9.52 -7.44
CA PRO A 231 -8.13 -10.95 -7.22
C PRO A 231 -7.26 -11.39 -6.05
N ALA A 232 -7.79 -12.32 -5.24
CA ALA A 232 -7.08 -12.84 -4.07
C ALA A 232 -7.24 -14.35 -3.93
N SER A 233 -6.31 -14.98 -3.23
CA SER A 233 -6.36 -16.40 -2.86
C SER A 233 -5.84 -16.62 -1.44
N LEU A 234 -6.29 -17.70 -0.82
CA LEU A 234 -5.86 -18.14 0.49
C LEU A 234 -5.12 -19.47 0.36
N VAL A 235 -3.91 -19.55 0.88
CA VAL A 235 -3.05 -20.73 0.75
C VAL A 235 -2.50 -21.14 2.11
N ARG A 236 -2.60 -22.42 2.45
CA ARG A 236 -1.89 -23.01 3.60
C ARG A 236 -0.57 -23.60 3.14
N LEU A 237 0.54 -23.13 3.68
CA LEU A 237 1.88 -23.53 3.25
C LEU A 237 2.58 -24.38 4.33
N ASN A 238 3.42 -23.76 5.16
CA ASN A 238 4.23 -24.47 6.15
C ASN A 238 3.72 -24.27 7.58
N ASN A 239 3.00 -23.18 7.83
CA ASN A 239 2.51 -22.80 9.15
C ASN A 239 1.05 -23.24 9.38
N ASP A 240 0.61 -23.17 10.65
CA ASP A 240 -0.78 -23.44 11.02
C ASP A 240 -1.74 -22.36 10.50
N PHE A 241 -1.26 -21.14 10.30
CA PHE A 241 -2.01 -20.02 9.75
C PHE A 241 -1.81 -19.87 8.24
N HIS A 242 -2.76 -19.24 7.59
CA HIS A 242 -2.78 -19.09 6.15
C HIS A 242 -1.96 -17.89 5.65
N THR A 243 -1.41 -18.04 4.46
CA THR A 243 -0.88 -16.95 3.64
C THR A 243 -2.01 -16.38 2.78
N PHE A 244 -2.26 -15.08 2.89
CA PHE A 244 -3.15 -14.33 2.01
C PHE A 244 -2.37 -13.81 0.81
N CYS A 245 -2.84 -14.12 -0.40
CA CYS A 245 -2.22 -13.69 -1.65
C CYS A 245 -3.18 -12.76 -2.38
N ILE A 246 -2.66 -11.63 -2.88
CA ILE A 246 -3.46 -10.62 -3.60
C ILE A 246 -2.70 -10.12 -4.83
N GLN A 247 -3.41 -9.99 -5.95
CA GLN A 247 -2.85 -9.44 -7.18
C GLN A 247 -2.59 -7.95 -7.04
N ARG A 248 -1.49 -7.48 -7.60
CA ARG A 248 -1.18 -6.05 -7.62
C ARG A 248 -1.99 -5.32 -8.67
N PHE A 249 -2.70 -4.28 -8.25
CA PHE A 249 -3.54 -3.45 -9.13
C PHE A 249 -2.74 -2.35 -9.87
N ASP A 250 -1.51 -2.09 -9.45
CA ASP A 250 -0.62 -1.12 -10.10
C ASP A 250 0.08 -1.68 -11.34
N ARG A 251 -0.37 -2.84 -11.80
CA ARG A 251 0.04 -3.49 -13.05
C ARG A 251 -1.19 -3.89 -13.86
N VAL A 252 -1.23 -3.50 -15.13
CA VAL A 252 -2.29 -3.89 -16.06
C VAL A 252 -1.65 -4.40 -17.33
N LYS A 253 -1.87 -5.68 -17.66
CA LYS A 253 -1.28 -6.35 -18.84
C LYS A 253 0.25 -6.14 -18.93
N GLY A 254 0.94 -6.17 -17.80
CA GLY A 254 2.37 -5.96 -17.71
C GLY A 254 2.83 -4.49 -17.66
N ALA A 255 1.99 -3.53 -18.03
CA ALA A 255 2.29 -2.11 -17.92
C ALA A 255 2.09 -1.61 -16.48
N ARG A 256 2.84 -0.58 -16.10
CA ARG A 256 2.75 0.08 -14.79
C ARG A 256 1.65 1.14 -14.80
N ARG A 257 1.05 1.38 -13.63
CA ARG A 257 0.12 2.50 -13.42
C ARG A 257 0.72 3.49 -12.44
N PHE A 258 0.60 4.79 -12.75
CA PHE A 258 1.06 5.81 -11.81
C PHE A 258 0.13 5.82 -10.59
N TYR A 259 0.72 5.65 -9.42
CA TYR A 259 0.04 5.50 -8.14
C TYR A 259 0.54 6.54 -7.15
N ALA A 260 -0.36 7.08 -6.34
CA ALA A 260 -0.04 7.82 -5.14
C ALA A 260 -1.04 7.50 -4.02
N SER A 261 -0.57 7.47 -2.77
CA SER A 261 -1.42 7.29 -1.60
C SER A 261 -2.22 8.56 -1.27
N ALA A 262 -3.33 8.40 -0.55
CA ALA A 262 -4.07 9.54 -0.01
C ALA A 262 -3.20 10.38 0.93
N MET A 263 -2.29 9.75 1.68
CA MET A 263 -1.32 10.46 2.51
C MET A 263 -0.52 11.51 1.71
N THR A 264 -0.02 11.10 0.54
CA THR A 264 0.73 11.96 -0.39
C THR A 264 -0.17 13.04 -0.99
N LEU A 265 -1.31 12.64 -1.58
CA LEU A 265 -2.16 13.55 -2.33
C LEU A 265 -2.86 14.60 -1.45
N LEU A 266 -3.11 14.28 -0.19
CA LEU A 266 -3.64 15.22 0.80
C LEU A 266 -2.55 15.99 1.57
N ARG A 267 -1.26 15.83 1.22
CA ARG A 267 -0.11 16.49 1.87
C ARG A 267 -0.03 16.25 3.38
N LYS A 268 -0.44 15.05 3.83
CA LYS A 268 -0.46 14.69 5.24
C LYS A 268 0.81 13.95 5.64
N GLU A 269 1.21 14.14 6.89
CA GLU A 269 2.34 13.43 7.51
C GLU A 269 1.86 12.28 8.38
N HIS A 270 0.66 12.44 8.96
CA HIS A 270 -0.04 11.49 9.82
C HIS A 270 -1.48 11.35 9.36
N SER A 271 -2.14 10.27 9.78
CA SER A 271 -3.54 10.01 9.46
C SER A 271 -4.50 10.55 10.53
N GLU A 272 -3.99 10.77 11.74
CA GLU A 272 -4.80 11.24 12.87
C GLU A 272 -5.42 12.61 12.56
N GLY A 273 -6.70 12.74 12.85
CA GLY A 273 -7.48 13.95 12.56
C GLY A 273 -7.84 14.15 11.09
N SER A 274 -7.45 13.22 10.20
CA SER A 274 -7.94 13.22 8.82
C SER A 274 -9.26 12.46 8.71
N SER A 275 -10.05 12.77 7.69
CA SER A 275 -11.36 12.15 7.47
C SER A 275 -11.49 11.55 6.06
N TYR A 276 -12.44 10.63 5.89
CA TYR A 276 -12.84 10.15 4.57
C TYR A 276 -13.43 11.25 3.68
N LEU A 277 -13.92 12.33 4.29
CA LEU A 277 -14.45 13.48 3.55
C LEU A 277 -13.36 14.22 2.78
N GLU A 278 -12.11 14.24 3.28
CA GLU A 278 -10.97 14.81 2.55
C GLU A 278 -10.66 13.98 1.28
N LEU A 279 -10.82 12.65 1.34
CA LEU A 279 -10.68 11.79 0.16
C LEU A 279 -11.78 12.06 -0.86
N ALA A 280 -13.02 12.21 -0.40
CA ALA A 280 -14.15 12.58 -1.26
C ALA A 280 -13.94 13.95 -1.92
N GLN A 281 -13.45 14.94 -1.17
CA GLN A 281 -13.12 16.26 -1.70
C GLN A 281 -12.00 16.19 -2.74
N PHE A 282 -10.97 15.35 -2.51
CA PHE A 282 -9.90 15.15 -3.48
C PHE A 282 -10.45 14.58 -4.80
N LEU A 283 -11.29 13.54 -4.75
CA LEU A 283 -11.93 12.96 -5.94
C LEU A 283 -12.79 13.96 -6.70
N ARG A 284 -13.51 14.83 -5.99
CA ARG A 284 -14.31 15.89 -6.64
C ARG A 284 -13.46 16.91 -7.39
N SER A 285 -12.30 17.25 -6.83
CA SER A 285 -11.46 18.31 -7.38
C SER A 285 -10.47 17.82 -8.42
N ASN A 286 -10.03 16.56 -8.35
CA ASN A 286 -8.91 16.02 -9.13
C ASN A 286 -9.26 14.70 -9.84
N GLY A 287 -10.46 14.17 -9.61
CA GLY A 287 -10.88 12.90 -10.17
C GLY A 287 -11.16 13.00 -11.69
N ASP A 288 -11.13 11.83 -12.34
CA ASP A 288 -11.60 11.69 -13.73
C ASP A 288 -13.10 12.03 -13.78
N GLY A 289 -13.44 13.13 -14.43
CA GLY A 289 -14.81 13.66 -14.44
C GLY A 289 -15.87 12.66 -14.92
N ALA A 290 -15.51 11.73 -15.80
CA ALA A 290 -16.44 10.69 -16.27
C ALA A 290 -16.67 9.59 -15.20
N ARG A 291 -15.74 9.41 -14.26
CA ARG A 291 -15.78 8.38 -13.22
C ARG A 291 -16.01 8.90 -11.81
N ALA A 292 -15.83 10.20 -11.59
CA ALA A 292 -15.82 10.80 -10.25
C ALA A 292 -17.06 10.43 -9.42
N GLY A 293 -18.25 10.41 -10.00
CA GLY A 293 -19.47 9.98 -9.31
C GLY A 293 -19.43 8.50 -8.87
N ALA A 294 -18.96 7.62 -9.75
CA ALA A 294 -18.81 6.19 -9.43
C ALA A 294 -17.73 5.97 -8.36
N ASP A 295 -16.61 6.68 -8.46
CA ASP A 295 -15.51 6.58 -7.48
C ASP A 295 -15.92 7.15 -6.11
N LEU A 296 -16.74 8.20 -6.06
CA LEU A 296 -17.32 8.73 -4.82
C LEU A 296 -18.29 7.72 -4.17
N GLU A 297 -19.17 7.09 -4.94
CA GLU A 297 -20.03 6.01 -4.42
C GLU A 297 -19.21 4.82 -3.94
N GLN A 298 -18.16 4.43 -4.68
CA GLN A 298 -17.24 3.39 -4.24
C GLN A 298 -16.54 3.76 -2.92
N LEU A 299 -16.12 5.01 -2.76
CA LEU A 299 -15.52 5.46 -1.50
C LEU A 299 -16.53 5.42 -0.36
N PHE A 300 -17.75 5.92 -0.54
CA PHE A 300 -18.82 5.84 0.46
C PHE A 300 -19.11 4.39 0.87
N ARG A 301 -19.18 3.48 -0.10
CA ARG A 301 -19.36 2.03 0.10
C ARG A 301 -18.24 1.43 0.95
N ARG A 302 -16.99 1.83 0.71
CA ARG A 302 -15.83 1.41 1.50
C ARG A 302 -15.88 1.92 2.93
N VAL A 303 -16.30 3.18 3.14
CA VAL A 303 -16.47 3.72 4.49
C VAL A 303 -17.51 2.93 5.26
N ALA A 304 -18.69 2.70 4.66
CA ALA A 304 -19.73 1.85 5.26
C ALA A 304 -19.21 0.44 5.58
N PHE A 305 -18.44 -0.15 4.66
CA PHE A 305 -17.88 -1.48 4.83
C PHE A 305 -16.81 -1.52 5.94
N ASN A 306 -15.87 -0.57 5.96
CA ASN A 306 -14.84 -0.48 7.00
C ASN A 306 -15.46 -0.38 8.40
N VAL A 307 -16.55 0.39 8.52
CA VAL A 307 -17.32 0.49 9.76
C VAL A 307 -18.00 -0.84 10.09
N ALA A 308 -18.67 -1.47 9.14
CA ALA A 308 -19.41 -2.71 9.35
C ALA A 308 -18.52 -3.90 9.73
N VAL A 309 -17.30 -4.01 9.16
CA VAL A 309 -16.36 -5.11 9.46
C VAL A 309 -15.36 -4.75 10.57
N GLY A 310 -15.41 -3.53 11.09
CA GLY A 310 -14.49 -3.06 12.12
C GLY A 310 -13.05 -2.93 11.64
N ASN A 311 -12.81 -2.48 10.39
CA ASN A 311 -11.48 -2.15 9.90
C ASN A 311 -11.02 -0.82 10.53
N ARG A 312 -10.67 -0.87 11.81
CA ARG A 312 -10.35 0.33 12.61
C ARG A 312 -8.92 0.82 12.45
N ASP A 313 -8.06 0.06 11.75
CA ASP A 313 -6.69 0.47 11.42
C ASP A 313 -6.59 1.10 10.01
N ASP A 314 -7.74 1.48 9.44
CA ASP A 314 -7.77 2.13 8.14
C ASP A 314 -7.18 3.54 8.21
N HIS A 315 -6.12 3.77 7.46
CA HIS A 315 -5.36 5.02 7.48
C HIS A 315 -5.08 5.50 6.05
N LEU A 316 -4.64 6.75 5.87
CA LEU A 316 -4.48 7.38 4.56
C LEU A 316 -3.55 6.61 3.59
N ARG A 317 -2.65 5.76 4.08
CA ARG A 317 -1.81 4.91 3.22
C ARG A 317 -2.54 3.68 2.68
N ASN A 318 -3.68 3.30 3.28
CA ASN A 318 -4.54 2.21 2.81
C ASN A 318 -5.52 2.68 1.72
N HIS A 319 -5.55 3.96 1.43
CA HIS A 319 -6.27 4.55 0.31
C HIS A 319 -5.29 5.00 -0.75
N GLY A 320 -5.46 4.51 -1.96
CA GLY A 320 -4.64 4.86 -3.09
C GLY A 320 -5.45 5.40 -4.25
N PHE A 321 -4.74 6.13 -5.10
CA PHE A 321 -5.26 6.64 -6.36
C PHE A 321 -4.32 6.27 -7.49
N VAL A 322 -4.90 5.99 -8.64
CA VAL A 322 -4.17 5.74 -9.88
C VAL A 322 -4.50 6.85 -10.87
N LEU A 323 -3.48 7.33 -11.57
CA LEU A 323 -3.70 8.35 -12.58
C LEU A 323 -4.25 7.70 -13.85
N GLY A 324 -5.39 8.16 -14.30
CA GLY A 324 -5.99 7.86 -15.60
C GLY A 324 -5.71 8.98 -16.61
N THR A 325 -6.28 8.83 -17.80
CA THR A 325 -6.08 9.80 -18.91
C THR A 325 -6.65 11.19 -18.57
N ASN A 326 -7.74 11.25 -17.80
CA ASN A 326 -8.49 12.49 -17.56
C ASN A 326 -8.50 12.92 -16.09
N GLY A 327 -7.70 12.29 -15.23
CA GLY A 327 -7.64 12.60 -13.81
C GLY A 327 -7.40 11.38 -12.95
N TRP A 328 -7.44 11.59 -11.65
CA TRP A 328 -7.24 10.54 -10.67
C TRP A 328 -8.47 9.62 -10.56
N GLN A 329 -8.23 8.36 -10.32
CA GLN A 329 -9.24 7.33 -10.10
C GLN A 329 -8.97 6.65 -8.77
N LEU A 330 -10.02 6.30 -8.04
CA LEU A 330 -9.87 5.54 -6.80
C LEU A 330 -9.30 4.15 -7.11
N ALA A 331 -8.15 3.80 -6.52
CA ALA A 331 -7.58 2.47 -6.70
C ALA A 331 -8.47 1.39 -6.06
N PRO A 332 -8.40 0.13 -6.47
CA PRO A 332 -9.06 -0.97 -5.76
C PRO A 332 -8.73 -0.98 -4.26
N ALA A 333 -9.65 -1.43 -3.41
CA ALA A 333 -9.42 -1.50 -1.97
C ALA A 333 -8.40 -2.60 -1.63
N PHE A 334 -7.58 -2.36 -0.63
CA PHE A 334 -6.57 -3.27 -0.13
C PHE A 334 -6.34 -3.07 1.36
N ASP A 335 -5.75 -4.06 2.02
CA ASP A 335 -5.37 -4.02 3.44
C ASP A 335 -6.57 -3.79 4.37
N VAL A 336 -7.66 -4.52 4.12
CA VAL A 336 -8.89 -4.44 4.90
C VAL A 336 -8.97 -5.64 5.85
N ASN A 337 -8.89 -5.36 7.17
CA ASN A 337 -8.87 -6.37 8.21
C ASN A 337 -9.76 -6.00 9.39
N PRO A 338 -10.46 -6.96 10.03
CA PRO A 338 -11.18 -6.68 11.27
C PRO A 338 -10.16 -6.43 12.39
N ASN A 339 -10.27 -5.29 13.05
CA ASN A 339 -9.38 -4.91 14.14
C ASN A 339 -10.13 -4.98 15.47
N ILE A 340 -9.62 -5.81 16.39
CA ILE A 340 -10.20 -6.01 17.73
C ILE A 340 -9.49 -5.19 18.81
N ASP A 341 -8.33 -4.60 18.49
CA ASP A 341 -7.45 -3.94 19.46
C ASP A 341 -7.80 -2.45 19.62
N LYS A 342 -8.48 -1.87 18.63
CA LYS A 342 -8.89 -0.46 18.63
C LYS A 342 -10.40 -0.33 18.86
N ALA A 343 -10.81 0.67 19.65
CA ALA A 343 -12.22 1.01 19.84
C ALA A 343 -12.77 1.89 18.71
N GLU A 344 -11.93 2.75 18.14
CA GLU A 344 -12.27 3.78 17.17
C GLU A 344 -11.46 3.64 15.88
N HIS A 345 -11.94 4.22 14.80
CA HIS A 345 -11.21 4.29 13.52
C HIS A 345 -10.05 5.28 13.60
N VAL A 346 -9.01 5.07 12.78
CA VAL A 346 -7.92 6.05 12.61
C VAL A 346 -8.42 7.29 11.85
N LEU A 347 -9.23 7.08 10.82
CA LEU A 347 -9.84 8.17 10.06
C LEU A 347 -11.22 8.53 10.63
N ASN A 348 -11.51 9.81 10.69
CA ASN A 348 -12.85 10.29 11.01
C ASN A 348 -13.83 9.90 9.90
N ILE A 349 -15.03 9.49 10.30
CA ILE A 349 -16.13 9.14 9.39
C ILE A 349 -16.76 10.42 8.82
N ASP A 350 -16.96 11.41 9.66
CA ASP A 350 -17.32 12.77 9.27
C ASP A 350 -16.11 13.72 9.45
N ASP A 351 -16.32 14.96 9.85
CA ASP A 351 -15.25 15.94 10.08
C ASP A 351 -14.55 15.80 11.44
N ALA A 352 -15.16 15.11 12.42
CA ALA A 352 -14.67 15.02 13.80
C ALA A 352 -14.86 13.65 14.48
N ASP A 353 -15.83 12.83 14.06
CA ASP A 353 -16.21 11.59 14.71
C ASP A 353 -15.60 10.36 14.02
N ASN A 354 -14.81 9.59 14.75
CA ASN A 354 -14.18 8.34 14.31
C ASN A 354 -14.77 7.10 14.98
N ARG A 355 -15.86 7.23 15.74
CA ARG A 355 -16.54 6.09 16.35
C ARG A 355 -17.26 5.25 15.29
N PRO A 356 -17.20 3.91 15.37
CA PRO A 356 -17.82 3.04 14.38
C PRO A 356 -19.36 3.15 14.42
N SER A 357 -19.95 3.87 13.46
CA SER A 357 -21.39 4.09 13.36
C SER A 357 -21.84 4.17 11.90
N LEU A 358 -22.69 3.25 11.46
CA LEU A 358 -23.31 3.30 10.14
C LEU A 358 -24.30 4.46 10.01
N GLN A 359 -24.88 4.93 11.13
CA GLN A 359 -25.71 6.13 11.13
C GLN A 359 -24.89 7.39 10.82
N THR A 360 -23.67 7.50 11.38
CA THR A 360 -22.74 8.58 11.04
C THR A 360 -22.36 8.53 9.57
N VAL A 361 -22.09 7.32 9.01
CA VAL A 361 -21.85 7.16 7.58
C VAL A 361 -23.01 7.69 6.74
N LEU A 362 -24.25 7.33 7.06
CA LEU A 362 -25.44 7.81 6.35
C LEU A 362 -25.55 9.34 6.36
N SER A 363 -25.22 10.00 7.47
CA SER A 363 -25.28 11.45 7.58
C SER A 363 -24.31 12.17 6.64
N THR A 364 -23.25 11.50 6.18
CA THR A 364 -22.23 12.06 5.29
C THR A 364 -22.55 11.91 3.79
N ALA A 365 -23.65 11.27 3.41
CA ALA A 365 -24.01 10.93 2.03
C ALA A 365 -23.85 12.07 1.02
N ALA A 366 -24.28 13.28 1.41
CA ALA A 366 -24.20 14.47 0.54
C ALA A 366 -22.75 14.84 0.14
N PHE A 367 -21.78 14.56 1.00
CA PHE A 367 -20.36 14.77 0.71
C PHE A 367 -19.83 13.84 -0.39
N TYR A 368 -20.48 12.72 -0.63
CA TYR A 368 -20.18 11.79 -1.72
C TYR A 368 -21.08 11.99 -2.95
N GLY A 369 -21.93 13.02 -2.92
CA GLY A 369 -22.88 13.31 -4.02
C GLY A 369 -24.05 12.32 -4.08
N LEU A 370 -24.33 11.60 -3.00
CA LEU A 370 -25.41 10.62 -2.94
C LEU A 370 -26.69 11.27 -2.37
N THR A 371 -27.84 10.84 -2.89
CA THR A 371 -29.14 11.10 -2.23
C THR A 371 -29.27 10.22 -0.99
N ALA A 372 -30.11 10.60 -0.05
CA ALA A 372 -30.38 9.83 1.16
C ALA A 372 -30.84 8.40 0.84
N ASP A 373 -31.74 8.24 -0.15
CA ASP A 373 -32.23 6.94 -0.58
C ASP A 373 -31.13 6.07 -1.16
N ARG A 374 -30.23 6.62 -2.00
CA ARG A 374 -29.12 5.86 -2.57
C ARG A 374 -28.11 5.48 -1.48
N ALA A 375 -27.80 6.37 -0.56
CA ALA A 375 -26.93 6.11 0.57
C ALA A 375 -27.49 4.99 1.47
N ALA A 376 -28.79 5.04 1.79
CA ALA A 376 -29.45 3.98 2.55
C ALA A 376 -29.39 2.63 1.82
N GLN A 377 -29.63 2.63 0.51
CA GLN A 377 -29.49 1.43 -0.32
C GLN A 377 -28.06 0.86 -0.29
N VAL A 378 -27.04 1.71 -0.43
CA VAL A 378 -25.63 1.29 -0.39
C VAL A 378 -25.25 0.68 0.97
N VAL A 379 -25.68 1.32 2.06
CA VAL A 379 -25.44 0.79 3.42
C VAL A 379 -26.14 -0.55 3.61
N GLU A 380 -27.36 -0.72 3.12
CA GLU A 380 -28.09 -1.99 3.19
C GLU A 380 -27.43 -3.10 2.35
N GLU A 381 -26.95 -2.78 1.14
CA GLU A 381 -26.17 -3.70 0.29
C GLU A 381 -24.91 -4.19 1.04
N VAL A 382 -24.20 -3.27 1.71
CA VAL A 382 -23.02 -3.57 2.53
C VAL A 382 -23.40 -4.44 3.73
N ALA A 383 -24.40 -4.06 4.48
CA ALA A 383 -24.82 -4.79 5.67
C ALA A 383 -25.26 -6.21 5.32
N SER A 384 -26.03 -6.37 4.23
CA SER A 384 -26.46 -7.69 3.74
C SER A 384 -25.27 -8.57 3.31
N ALA A 385 -24.22 -8.00 2.72
CA ALA A 385 -23.01 -8.74 2.40
C ALA A 385 -22.28 -9.21 3.67
N VAL A 386 -22.24 -8.37 4.70
CA VAL A 386 -21.57 -8.64 5.98
C VAL A 386 -22.35 -9.65 6.84
N ASP A 387 -23.68 -9.78 6.74
CA ASP A 387 -24.49 -10.75 7.49
C ASP A 387 -23.88 -12.16 7.50
N SER A 388 -23.23 -12.56 6.41
CA SER A 388 -22.64 -13.88 6.26
C SER A 388 -21.22 -14.05 6.84
N TRP A 389 -20.69 -13.09 7.60
CA TRP A 389 -19.29 -13.09 8.02
C TRP A 389 -18.88 -14.31 8.85
N ARG A 390 -19.75 -14.80 9.77
CA ARG A 390 -19.49 -16.00 10.59
C ARG A 390 -19.40 -17.27 9.74
N ASP A 391 -20.27 -17.39 8.73
CA ASP A 391 -20.25 -18.53 7.80
C ASP A 391 -19.04 -18.48 6.90
N ALA A 392 -18.66 -17.30 6.43
CA ALA A 392 -17.44 -17.09 5.63
C ALA A 392 -16.18 -17.44 6.44
N ALA A 393 -16.09 -17.03 7.71
CA ALA A 393 -14.98 -17.36 8.60
C ALA A 393 -14.87 -18.88 8.83
N ARG A 394 -15.98 -19.56 9.10
CA ARG A 394 -15.99 -21.03 9.25
C ARG A 394 -15.56 -21.75 7.97
N LYS A 395 -16.02 -21.29 6.81
CA LYS A 395 -15.63 -21.85 5.50
C LYS A 395 -14.15 -21.64 5.20
N ALA A 396 -13.56 -20.57 5.67
CA ALA A 396 -12.13 -20.30 5.56
C ALA A 396 -11.28 -21.12 6.56
N GLY A 397 -11.92 -21.91 7.44
CA GLY A 397 -11.24 -22.75 8.42
C GLY A 397 -10.78 -22.02 9.69
N ILE A 398 -11.32 -20.83 9.95
CA ILE A 398 -11.02 -20.07 11.18
C ILE A 398 -11.65 -20.79 12.37
N ALA A 399 -10.87 -20.96 13.44
CA ALA A 399 -11.30 -21.65 14.65
C ALA A 399 -12.49 -20.93 15.32
N ALA A 400 -13.43 -21.68 15.92
CA ALA A 400 -14.61 -21.11 16.53
C ALA A 400 -14.28 -20.10 17.64
N ALA A 401 -13.23 -20.36 18.44
CA ALA A 401 -12.77 -19.42 19.46
C ALA A 401 -12.27 -18.09 18.87
N ASP A 402 -11.59 -18.12 17.73
CA ASP A 402 -11.12 -16.93 17.03
C ASP A 402 -12.29 -16.16 16.38
N VAL A 403 -13.33 -16.87 15.88
CA VAL A 403 -14.56 -16.25 15.40
C VAL A 403 -15.25 -15.46 16.52
N GLU A 404 -15.37 -16.03 17.72
CA GLU A 404 -15.98 -15.34 18.87
C GLU A 404 -15.11 -14.17 19.36
N LEU A 405 -13.80 -14.32 19.41
CA LEU A 405 -12.86 -13.25 19.76
C LEU A 405 -13.01 -12.05 18.81
N THR A 406 -13.17 -12.33 17.51
CA THR A 406 -13.25 -11.29 16.49
C THR A 406 -14.64 -10.67 16.37
N ALA A 407 -15.68 -11.25 17.00
CA ALA A 407 -17.06 -10.76 16.91
C ALA A 407 -17.23 -9.29 17.30
N GLY A 408 -16.42 -8.78 18.24
CA GLY A 408 -16.44 -7.37 18.66
C GLY A 408 -16.05 -6.38 17.55
N ALA A 409 -15.32 -6.81 16.52
CA ALA A 409 -15.03 -5.98 15.36
C ALA A 409 -16.30 -5.64 14.57
N PHE A 410 -17.28 -6.54 14.52
CA PHE A 410 -18.54 -6.41 13.78
C PHE A 410 -19.67 -5.77 14.61
N SER A 411 -19.35 -5.08 15.71
CA SER A 411 -20.36 -4.47 16.61
C SER A 411 -21.25 -3.45 15.90
N ALA A 412 -20.68 -2.54 15.10
CA ALA A 412 -21.46 -1.53 14.38
C ALA A 412 -22.43 -2.13 13.36
N HIS A 413 -22.06 -3.26 12.72
CA HIS A 413 -22.97 -4.02 11.89
C HIS A 413 -24.12 -4.64 12.71
N SER A 414 -23.80 -5.25 13.84
CA SER A 414 -24.81 -5.87 14.73
C SER A 414 -25.80 -4.83 15.27
N GLU A 415 -25.31 -3.64 15.64
CA GLU A 415 -26.15 -2.53 16.10
C GLU A 415 -27.07 -2.00 14.99
N TYR A 416 -26.58 -1.93 13.75
CA TYR A 416 -27.40 -1.51 12.60
C TYR A 416 -28.53 -2.51 12.28
N ARG A 417 -28.29 -3.81 12.53
CA ARG A 417 -29.28 -4.89 12.30
C ARG A 417 -30.29 -5.06 13.43
N ALA A 418 -30.05 -4.51 14.64
CA ALA A 418 -30.90 -4.60 15.80
C ALA A 418 -32.08 -3.63 15.71
#